data_b20dad1a2718173c92786a31c3a0fee4
#
_entry.id   b20dad1a2718173c92786a31c3a0fee4
#
_cell.length_a   1.000
_cell.length_b   1.000
_cell.length_c   1.000
_cell.angle_alpha   90.00
_cell.angle_beta   90.00
_cell.angle_gamma   90.00
#
_symmetry.space_group_name_H-M   'P 1'
#
loop_
_entity.id
_entity.type
_entity.pdbx_description
1 polymer ?
#
loop_
_entity_poly.entity_id
_entity_poly.type
_entity_poly.pdbx_seq_one_letter_code
_entity_poly.pdbx_strand_id
1 'polypeptide(L)'
;MIITDKQWLEADFAEESKFFEKVTDDMKIIHSSDEKDGFFLNEVSVNGKTYSFADRHVYKNEIEHKRYFRRYAKLALYKALSDFTGEKPEWGALTGIRPVKFAYSEGAKWREVMGEEMEVSPEKLDMVGRIIEAQRGIYRISDENADFFVSIPFCPSRCAYCSFVSNEIGKEKHVHEYVSALCDEIEATKPLFPKYRSFYVGGGTPISLPIPELERVLNAIGRPDVEYTVEAGRPDCITDEVLALLKEKGVTRICVNPQTFNDKTLAEIGRKHTAKDIIDKFALARKYGFDINMDLIAGLTGETFEDFRYSMDTALELDPDNLTVHTLSLKKGSVLKEKCDRLP
;
A
#
# COMPACT_ATOMS: atom_id res chain seq x y z
N MET A 1 14.60 14.50 -20.49
CA MET A 1 14.71 13.16 -21.15
C MET A 1 15.73 12.31 -20.40
N ILE A 2 15.34 11.10 -19.97
CA ILE A 2 16.22 10.15 -19.26
C ILE A 2 16.60 9.02 -20.20
N ILE A 3 17.89 8.69 -20.29
CA ILE A 3 18.46 7.61 -21.11
C ILE A 3 19.31 6.73 -20.20
N THR A 4 19.08 5.43 -20.21
CA THR A 4 19.88 4.46 -19.44
C THR A 4 20.23 3.25 -20.30
N ASP A 5 21.39 2.64 -20.07
CA ASP A 5 21.81 1.37 -20.69
C ASP A 5 21.03 0.16 -20.13
N LYS A 6 20.27 0.35 -19.03
CA LYS A 6 19.41 -0.66 -18.41
C LYS A 6 17.93 -0.22 -18.49
N GLN A 7 17.26 -0.60 -19.57
CA GLN A 7 15.86 -0.20 -19.82
C GLN A 7 14.91 -0.43 -18.63
N TRP A 8 15.15 -1.45 -17.82
CA TRP A 8 14.33 -1.75 -16.64
C TRP A 8 14.48 -0.73 -15.49
N LEU A 9 15.48 0.19 -15.54
CA LEU A 9 15.64 1.30 -14.58
C LEU A 9 14.92 2.59 -15.00
N GLU A 10 14.44 2.68 -16.24
CA GLU A 10 13.83 3.91 -16.77
C GLU A 10 12.67 4.42 -15.91
N ALA A 11 11.77 3.52 -15.52
CA ALA A 11 10.63 3.87 -14.67
C ALA A 11 11.06 4.31 -13.25
N ASP A 12 12.06 3.63 -12.68
CA ASP A 12 12.59 3.99 -11.36
C ASP A 12 13.23 5.38 -11.39
N PHE A 13 14.00 5.68 -12.43
CA PHE A 13 14.66 6.98 -12.62
C PHE A 13 13.67 8.11 -12.89
N ALA A 14 12.63 7.84 -13.68
CA ALA A 14 11.57 8.81 -13.92
C ALA A 14 10.79 9.13 -12.65
N GLU A 15 10.58 8.15 -11.76
CA GLU A 15 9.95 8.39 -10.46
C GLU A 15 10.87 9.20 -9.53
N GLU A 16 12.15 8.86 -9.46
CA GLU A 16 13.10 9.53 -8.58
C GLU A 16 13.35 10.99 -8.97
N SER A 17 13.42 11.27 -10.27
CA SER A 17 13.61 12.62 -10.80
C SER A 17 12.49 13.59 -10.42
N LYS A 18 11.27 13.10 -10.17
CA LYS A 18 10.11 13.92 -9.78
C LYS A 18 10.22 14.53 -8.38
N PHE A 19 11.13 14.03 -7.55
CA PHE A 19 11.37 14.59 -6.21
C PHE A 19 12.27 15.83 -6.24
N PHE A 20 12.80 16.19 -7.41
CA PHE A 20 13.61 17.38 -7.62
C PHE A 20 12.80 18.41 -8.42
N GLU A 21 12.45 19.52 -7.78
CA GLU A 21 11.62 20.56 -8.40
C GLU A 21 12.29 21.24 -9.61
N LYS A 22 13.63 21.31 -9.58
CA LYS A 22 14.44 21.92 -10.65
C LYS A 22 14.73 20.97 -11.81
N VAL A 23 14.33 19.70 -11.73
CA VAL A 23 14.48 18.77 -12.84
C VAL A 23 13.30 18.94 -13.79
N THR A 24 13.60 19.42 -14.99
CA THR A 24 12.61 19.74 -16.04
C THR A 24 12.67 18.74 -17.20
N ASP A 25 11.62 18.68 -18.01
CA ASP A 25 11.48 17.73 -19.12
C ASP A 25 12.55 17.93 -20.23
N ASP A 26 13.12 19.13 -20.34
CA ASP A 26 14.20 19.47 -21.29
C ASP A 26 15.59 19.03 -20.80
N MET A 27 15.76 18.72 -19.52
CA MET A 27 17.03 18.20 -19.02
C MET A 27 17.36 16.85 -19.64
N LYS A 28 18.64 16.72 -20.03
CA LYS A 28 19.20 15.47 -20.53
C LYS A 28 19.96 14.76 -19.43
N ILE A 29 19.43 13.61 -19.01
CA ILE A 29 20.03 12.73 -18.00
C ILE A 29 20.43 11.45 -18.71
N ILE A 30 21.71 11.08 -18.64
CA ILE A 30 22.24 9.85 -19.23
C ILE A 30 22.88 9.04 -18.12
N HIS A 31 22.51 7.78 -18.03
CA HIS A 31 23.06 6.83 -17.07
C HIS A 31 23.67 5.63 -17.81
N SER A 32 24.83 5.21 -17.37
CA SER A 32 25.43 3.93 -17.73
C SER A 32 25.94 3.21 -16.49
N SER A 33 25.90 1.88 -16.53
CA SER A 33 26.32 1.05 -15.40
C SER A 33 27.14 -0.15 -15.84
N ASP A 34 28.15 -0.48 -15.05
CA ASP A 34 29.00 -1.65 -15.22
C ASP A 34 29.25 -2.32 -13.86
N GLU A 35 29.75 -3.54 -13.89
CA GLU A 35 30.14 -4.27 -12.69
C GLU A 35 31.55 -4.84 -12.88
N LYS A 36 32.47 -4.47 -12.01
CA LYS A 36 33.85 -4.91 -12.08
C LYS A 36 34.44 -5.12 -10.69
N ASP A 37 35.10 -6.25 -10.49
CA ASP A 37 35.82 -6.59 -9.25
C ASP A 37 34.93 -6.51 -7.98
N GLY A 38 33.60 -6.79 -8.13
CA GLY A 38 32.60 -6.71 -7.06
C GLY A 38 32.14 -5.29 -6.74
N PHE A 39 32.43 -4.33 -7.61
CA PHE A 39 31.91 -2.97 -7.54
C PHE A 39 30.80 -2.75 -8.55
N PHE A 40 29.73 -2.11 -8.13
CA PHE A 40 28.70 -1.54 -8.97
C PHE A 40 29.15 -0.15 -9.39
N LEU A 41 29.51 -0.01 -10.67
CA LEU A 41 29.99 1.24 -11.24
C LEU A 41 28.82 1.94 -11.93
N ASN A 42 28.54 3.18 -11.56
CA ASN A 42 27.49 3.98 -12.16
C ASN A 42 28.06 5.33 -12.62
N GLU A 43 27.77 5.70 -13.84
CA GLU A 43 28.08 7.03 -14.39
C GLU A 43 26.78 7.73 -14.75
N VAL A 44 26.57 8.94 -14.23
CA VAL A 44 25.39 9.77 -14.49
C VAL A 44 25.84 11.10 -15.06
N SER A 45 25.35 11.45 -16.25
CA SER A 45 25.55 12.77 -16.85
C SER A 45 24.26 13.57 -16.82
N VAL A 46 24.30 14.75 -16.22
CA VAL A 46 23.17 15.71 -16.17
C VAL A 46 23.56 16.95 -16.97
N ASN A 47 22.91 17.19 -18.10
CA ASN A 47 23.20 18.29 -19.00
C ASN A 47 24.70 18.42 -19.34
N GLY A 48 25.40 17.29 -19.49
CA GLY A 48 26.82 17.22 -19.84
C GLY A 48 27.79 17.26 -18.66
N LYS A 49 27.35 17.52 -17.44
CA LYS A 49 28.17 17.34 -16.24
C LYS A 49 28.09 15.88 -15.79
N THR A 50 29.24 15.20 -15.75
CA THR A 50 29.32 13.76 -15.45
C THR A 50 29.77 13.51 -14.02
N TYR A 51 29.15 12.52 -13.41
CA TYR A 51 29.40 12.03 -12.05
C TYR A 51 29.65 10.53 -12.11
N SER A 52 30.65 10.05 -11.38
CA SER A 52 30.99 8.62 -11.32
C SER A 52 30.93 8.12 -9.90
N PHE A 53 30.30 6.97 -9.72
CA PHE A 53 30.08 6.33 -8.43
C PHE A 53 30.53 4.87 -8.49
N ALA A 54 31.11 4.39 -7.39
CA ALA A 54 31.55 3.01 -7.25
C ALA A 54 31.14 2.51 -5.86
N ASP A 55 30.16 1.63 -5.83
CA ASP A 55 29.60 1.07 -4.61
C ASP A 55 29.88 -0.42 -4.54
N ARG A 56 30.08 -0.96 -3.34
CA ARG A 56 30.42 -2.37 -3.15
C ARG A 56 29.45 -3.04 -2.21
N HIS A 57 28.94 -4.20 -2.65
CA HIS A 57 28.15 -5.07 -1.78
C HIS A 57 28.43 -6.54 -2.10
N VAL A 58 28.49 -7.37 -1.06
CA VAL A 58 28.61 -8.82 -1.22
C VAL A 58 27.20 -9.42 -1.16
N TYR A 59 26.72 -9.96 -2.26
CA TYR A 59 25.40 -10.54 -2.40
C TYR A 59 25.45 -12.09 -2.35
N LYS A 60 24.36 -12.71 -1.85
CA LYS A 60 24.25 -14.16 -1.66
C LYS A 60 23.63 -14.89 -2.84
N ASN A 61 22.83 -14.20 -3.66
CA ASN A 61 22.10 -14.76 -4.78
C ASN A 61 21.72 -13.68 -5.80
N GLU A 62 21.19 -14.08 -6.96
CA GLU A 62 20.80 -13.17 -8.04
C GLU A 62 19.69 -12.16 -7.64
N ILE A 63 18.78 -12.55 -6.74
CA ILE A 63 17.70 -11.64 -6.29
C ILE A 63 18.32 -10.50 -5.48
N GLU A 64 19.24 -10.82 -4.59
CA GLU A 64 19.97 -9.83 -3.80
C GLU A 64 20.87 -8.97 -4.67
N HIS A 65 21.59 -9.57 -5.62
CA HIS A 65 22.38 -8.85 -6.63
C HIS A 65 21.53 -7.80 -7.37
N LYS A 66 20.40 -8.21 -7.96
CA LYS A 66 19.49 -7.31 -8.68
C LYS A 66 18.93 -6.20 -7.81
N ARG A 67 18.66 -6.48 -6.52
CA ARG A 67 18.21 -5.50 -5.53
C ARG A 67 19.26 -4.43 -5.27
N TYR A 68 20.54 -4.82 -5.05
CA TYR A 68 21.62 -3.88 -4.79
C TYR A 68 22.06 -3.13 -6.03
N PHE A 69 22.03 -3.77 -7.19
CA PHE A 69 22.26 -3.08 -8.47
C PHE A 69 21.27 -1.92 -8.66
N ARG A 70 19.96 -2.19 -8.47
CA ARG A 70 18.92 -1.15 -8.53
C ARG A 70 19.14 -0.05 -7.47
N ARG A 71 19.50 -0.45 -6.24
CA ARG A 71 19.76 0.48 -5.14
C ARG A 71 20.88 1.46 -5.48
N TYR A 72 22.02 0.97 -5.94
CA TYR A 72 23.17 1.82 -6.23
C TYR A 72 22.99 2.64 -7.50
N ALA A 73 22.30 2.15 -8.51
CA ALA A 73 21.95 2.94 -9.68
C ALA A 73 21.04 4.12 -9.31
N LYS A 74 20.03 3.92 -8.47
CA LYS A 74 19.17 4.98 -7.94
C LYS A 74 19.94 5.96 -7.07
N LEU A 75 20.77 5.47 -6.16
CA LEU A 75 21.63 6.30 -5.32
C LEU A 75 22.56 7.19 -6.14
N ALA A 76 23.14 6.66 -7.23
CA ALA A 76 23.98 7.42 -8.14
C ALA A 76 23.19 8.55 -8.82
N LEU A 77 21.98 8.25 -9.31
CA LEU A 77 21.10 9.27 -9.89
C LEU A 77 20.75 10.35 -8.87
N TYR A 78 20.31 9.96 -7.67
CA TYR A 78 19.98 10.89 -6.59
C TYR A 78 21.16 11.84 -6.29
N LYS A 79 22.35 11.30 -6.05
CA LYS A 79 23.55 12.09 -5.73
C LYS A 79 23.92 13.03 -6.86
N ALA A 80 23.85 12.58 -8.11
CA ALA A 80 24.13 13.43 -9.27
C ALA A 80 23.11 14.58 -9.39
N LEU A 81 21.82 14.30 -9.21
CA LEU A 81 20.77 15.32 -9.24
C LEU A 81 20.88 16.27 -8.06
N SER A 82 21.15 15.79 -6.84
CA SER A 82 21.34 16.62 -5.64
C SER A 82 22.49 17.61 -5.83
N ASP A 83 23.64 17.16 -6.37
CA ASP A 83 24.77 18.04 -6.63
C ASP A 83 24.51 19.03 -7.78
N PHE A 84 23.81 18.59 -8.82
CA PHE A 84 23.51 19.43 -9.97
C PHE A 84 22.47 20.51 -9.65
N THR A 85 21.38 20.17 -8.91
CA THR A 85 20.27 21.08 -8.60
C THR A 85 20.48 21.87 -7.32
N GLY A 86 21.30 21.34 -6.39
CA GLY A 86 21.45 21.84 -5.02
C GLY A 86 20.27 21.48 -4.12
N GLU A 87 19.36 20.59 -4.58
CA GLU A 87 18.20 20.15 -3.81
C GLU A 87 18.49 18.85 -3.07
N LYS A 88 17.93 18.71 -1.87
CA LYS A 88 18.03 17.49 -1.06
C LYS A 88 16.64 17.06 -0.60
N PRO A 89 15.93 16.24 -1.37
CA PRO A 89 14.66 15.65 -0.96
C PRO A 89 14.76 14.99 0.42
N GLU A 90 13.77 15.20 1.29
CA GLU A 90 13.82 14.77 2.70
C GLU A 90 13.99 13.24 2.88
N TRP A 91 13.51 12.44 1.95
CA TRP A 91 13.70 10.99 1.96
C TRP A 91 14.99 10.52 1.28
N GLY A 92 15.85 11.44 0.83
CA GLY A 92 17.08 11.10 0.12
C GLY A 92 16.83 10.21 -1.08
N ALA A 93 17.71 9.25 -1.30
CA ALA A 93 17.58 8.23 -2.34
C ALA A 93 16.54 7.12 -2.01
N LEU A 94 15.83 7.24 -0.88
CA LEU A 94 14.85 6.23 -0.45
C LEU A 94 13.50 6.47 -1.11
N THR A 95 13.32 6.05 -2.35
CA THR A 95 12.10 6.21 -3.14
C THR A 95 11.41 4.87 -3.42
N GLY A 96 10.06 4.87 -3.43
CA GLY A 96 9.27 3.67 -3.73
C GLY A 96 9.41 2.52 -2.74
N ILE A 97 9.96 2.76 -1.56
CA ILE A 97 10.21 1.76 -0.51
C ILE A 97 9.43 2.16 0.75
N ARG A 98 8.98 1.16 1.50
CA ARG A 98 8.40 1.37 2.83
C ARG A 98 9.53 1.64 3.84
N PRO A 99 9.71 2.87 4.36
CA PRO A 99 10.89 3.24 5.14
C PRO A 99 11.09 2.36 6.38
N VAL A 100 10.02 2.09 7.13
CA VAL A 100 10.08 1.25 8.34
C VAL A 100 10.43 -0.20 8.00
N LYS A 101 9.86 -0.76 6.91
CA LYS A 101 10.21 -2.10 6.45
C LYS A 101 11.68 -2.18 6.03
N PHE A 102 12.18 -1.13 5.37
CA PHE A 102 13.60 -1.03 5.01
C PHE A 102 14.47 -1.00 6.27
N ALA A 103 14.12 -0.16 7.26
CA ALA A 103 14.84 -0.10 8.53
C ALA A 103 14.88 -1.47 9.25
N TYR A 104 13.77 -2.21 9.29
CA TYR A 104 13.78 -3.57 9.83
C TYR A 104 14.71 -4.52 9.06
N SER A 105 14.80 -4.39 7.73
CA SER A 105 15.69 -5.24 6.92
C SER A 105 17.17 -4.93 7.13
N GLU A 106 17.52 -3.69 7.44
CA GLU A 106 18.90 -3.27 7.76
C GLU A 106 19.28 -3.53 9.23
N GLY A 107 18.32 -3.90 10.07
CA GLY A 107 18.55 -4.25 11.47
C GLY A 107 19.17 -3.10 12.27
N ALA A 108 20.21 -3.41 13.08
CA ALA A 108 20.83 -2.41 13.97
C ALA A 108 21.48 -1.21 13.22
N LYS A 109 21.80 -1.40 11.93
CA LYS A 109 22.49 -0.38 11.12
C LYS A 109 21.54 0.57 10.36
N TRP A 110 20.23 0.42 10.54
CA TRP A 110 19.26 1.15 9.72
C TRP A 110 19.46 2.68 9.71
N ARG A 111 19.85 3.30 10.86
CA ARG A 111 20.08 4.74 10.94
C ARG A 111 21.31 5.18 10.15
N GLU A 112 22.40 4.41 10.21
CA GLU A 112 23.62 4.64 9.44
C GLU A 112 23.33 4.54 7.94
N VAL A 113 22.70 3.44 7.53
CA VAL A 113 22.38 3.20 6.11
C VAL A 113 21.40 4.23 5.54
N MET A 114 20.31 4.54 6.26
CA MET A 114 19.35 5.53 5.78
C MET A 114 19.92 6.95 5.82
N GLY A 115 20.68 7.33 6.87
CA GLY A 115 21.20 8.67 7.04
C GLY A 115 22.44 8.96 6.21
N GLU A 116 23.44 8.07 6.27
CA GLU A 116 24.75 8.33 5.64
C GLU A 116 24.81 7.84 4.20
N GLU A 117 24.24 6.66 3.88
CA GLU A 117 24.28 6.11 2.53
C GLU A 117 23.15 6.70 1.65
N MET A 118 21.90 6.74 2.18
CA MET A 118 20.73 7.17 1.44
C MET A 118 20.41 8.66 1.59
N GLU A 119 21.12 9.38 2.43
CA GLU A 119 20.95 10.82 2.70
C GLU A 119 19.51 11.21 3.15
N VAL A 120 18.85 10.34 3.91
CA VAL A 120 17.53 10.64 4.51
C VAL A 120 17.71 11.68 5.60
N SER A 121 16.82 12.69 5.63
CA SER A 121 16.90 13.80 6.60
C SER A 121 16.78 13.33 8.06
N PRO A 122 17.39 14.05 9.01
CA PRO A 122 17.30 13.73 10.44
C PRO A 122 15.86 13.63 10.93
N GLU A 123 14.97 14.51 10.46
CA GLU A 123 13.55 14.54 10.83
C GLU A 123 12.83 13.25 10.41
N LYS A 124 13.13 12.75 9.21
CA LYS A 124 12.56 11.50 8.72
C LYS A 124 13.15 10.28 9.43
N LEU A 125 14.45 10.32 9.76
CA LEU A 125 15.06 9.26 10.58
C LEU A 125 14.43 9.19 11.98
N ASP A 126 14.15 10.33 12.59
CA ASP A 126 13.49 10.36 13.90
C ASP A 126 12.03 9.91 13.82
N MET A 127 11.32 10.25 12.74
CA MET A 127 9.99 9.72 12.48
C MET A 127 10.00 8.18 12.37
N VAL A 128 10.91 7.61 11.57
CA VAL A 128 11.09 6.16 11.43
C VAL A 128 11.41 5.52 12.79
N GLY A 129 12.30 6.13 13.56
CA GLY A 129 12.66 5.67 14.91
C GLY A 129 11.47 5.61 15.86
N ARG A 130 10.63 6.66 15.88
CA ARG A 130 9.40 6.68 16.68
C ARG A 130 8.40 5.60 16.26
N ILE A 131 8.26 5.34 14.97
CA ILE A 131 7.38 4.28 14.46
C ILE A 131 7.90 2.90 14.89
N ILE A 132 9.20 2.64 14.74
CA ILE A 132 9.82 1.37 15.18
C ILE A 132 9.60 1.15 16.68
N GLU A 133 9.78 2.20 17.50
CA GLU A 133 9.55 2.11 18.94
C GLU A 133 8.09 1.83 19.28
N ALA A 134 7.15 2.50 18.61
CA ALA A 134 5.71 2.27 18.79
C ALA A 134 5.29 0.85 18.36
N GLN A 135 5.98 0.26 17.41
CA GLN A 135 5.73 -1.12 16.95
C GLN A 135 6.45 -2.19 17.78
N ARG A 136 7.26 -1.80 18.76
CA ARG A 136 8.03 -2.74 19.59
C ARG A 136 7.12 -3.69 20.33
N GLY A 137 7.33 -4.99 20.10
CA GLY A 137 6.51 -6.07 20.68
C GLY A 137 5.21 -6.38 19.95
N ILE A 138 4.75 -5.52 19.02
CA ILE A 138 3.59 -5.77 18.15
C ILE A 138 4.05 -6.56 16.91
N TYR A 139 5.08 -6.06 16.24
CA TYR A 139 5.61 -6.70 15.04
C TYR A 139 6.67 -7.74 15.40
N ARG A 140 6.35 -9.01 15.18
CA ARG A 140 7.27 -10.14 15.37
C ARG A 140 7.39 -10.90 14.07
N ILE A 141 8.58 -10.92 13.48
CA ILE A 141 8.91 -11.84 12.39
C ILE A 141 9.24 -13.18 13.03
N SER A 142 8.53 -14.23 12.62
CA SER A 142 8.81 -15.61 13.00
C SER A 142 8.54 -16.51 11.80
N ASP A 143 9.48 -17.39 11.49
CA ASP A 143 9.32 -18.39 10.43
C ASP A 143 8.31 -19.49 10.81
N GLU A 144 7.91 -19.55 12.09
CA GLU A 144 6.95 -20.53 12.61
C GLU A 144 5.48 -20.08 12.46
N ASN A 145 5.24 -18.80 12.16
CA ASN A 145 3.90 -18.23 12.06
C ASN A 145 3.56 -17.82 10.63
N ALA A 146 2.33 -18.09 10.20
CA ALA A 146 1.78 -17.62 8.96
C ALA A 146 0.65 -16.60 9.19
N ASP A 147 0.42 -15.73 8.22
CA ASP A 147 -0.81 -14.94 8.10
C ASP A 147 -1.69 -15.61 7.03
N PHE A 148 -2.98 -15.74 7.31
CA PHE A 148 -3.92 -16.37 6.39
C PHE A 148 -4.75 -15.30 5.67
N PHE A 149 -4.55 -15.16 4.36
CA PHE A 149 -5.28 -14.20 3.53
C PHE A 149 -6.31 -14.91 2.67
N VAL A 150 -7.57 -14.48 2.75
CA VAL A 150 -8.69 -14.97 1.93
C VAL A 150 -9.15 -13.83 1.03
N SER A 151 -9.13 -14.04 -0.28
CA SER A 151 -9.54 -13.04 -1.26
C SER A 151 -10.98 -13.26 -1.74
N ILE A 152 -11.79 -12.22 -1.71
CA ILE A 152 -13.14 -12.19 -2.27
C ILE A 152 -13.15 -11.17 -3.42
N PRO A 153 -13.12 -11.60 -4.70
CA PRO A 153 -12.96 -10.69 -5.84
C PRO A 153 -14.30 -10.08 -6.31
N PHE A 154 -15.19 -9.77 -5.38
CA PHE A 154 -16.50 -9.21 -5.70
C PHE A 154 -16.71 -7.87 -5.02
N CYS A 155 -17.36 -6.93 -5.72
CA CYS A 155 -17.74 -5.61 -5.21
C CYS A 155 -19.18 -5.28 -5.64
N PRO A 156 -19.91 -4.42 -4.94
CA PRO A 156 -21.23 -3.96 -5.38
C PRO A 156 -21.15 -3.09 -6.65
N SER A 157 -20.03 -2.37 -6.83
CA SER A 157 -19.69 -1.59 -8.03
C SER A 157 -18.18 -1.34 -8.06
N ARG A 158 -17.63 -1.00 -9.24
CA ARG A 158 -16.22 -0.69 -9.39
C ARG A 158 -15.92 0.78 -9.13
N CYS A 159 -15.05 1.07 -8.18
CA CYS A 159 -14.56 2.42 -7.93
C CYS A 159 -13.57 2.86 -9.03
N ALA A 160 -13.62 4.12 -9.45
CA ALA A 160 -12.84 4.64 -10.58
C ALA A 160 -11.32 4.51 -10.39
N TYR A 161 -10.82 4.67 -9.15
CA TYR A 161 -9.40 4.58 -8.82
C TYR A 161 -8.89 3.14 -8.62
N CYS A 162 -9.81 2.17 -8.45
CA CYS A 162 -9.44 0.82 -8.03
C CYS A 162 -8.80 0.01 -9.16
N SER A 163 -7.62 -0.54 -8.89
CA SER A 163 -6.88 -1.43 -9.80
C SER A 163 -6.97 -2.91 -9.43
N PHE A 164 -7.66 -3.24 -8.35
CA PHE A 164 -7.84 -4.65 -7.96
C PHE A 164 -8.71 -5.38 -8.98
N VAL A 165 -8.37 -6.65 -9.20
CA VAL A 165 -9.20 -7.55 -10.01
C VAL A 165 -10.45 -7.86 -9.20
N SER A 166 -11.57 -7.27 -9.60
CA SER A 166 -12.87 -7.49 -8.96
C SER A 166 -14.01 -7.39 -9.97
N ASN A 167 -15.01 -8.23 -9.79
CA ASN A 167 -16.23 -8.26 -10.57
C ASN A 167 -17.39 -7.62 -9.79
N GLU A 168 -18.31 -6.99 -10.53
CA GLU A 168 -19.57 -6.51 -9.92
C GLU A 168 -20.46 -7.70 -9.58
N ILE A 169 -20.73 -7.89 -8.28
CA ILE A 169 -21.43 -9.07 -7.79
C ILE A 169 -22.83 -9.24 -8.41
N GLY A 170 -23.54 -8.15 -8.70
CA GLY A 170 -24.85 -8.20 -9.35
C GLY A 170 -24.85 -8.69 -10.80
N LYS A 171 -23.67 -8.79 -11.42
CA LYS A 171 -23.48 -9.29 -12.80
C LYS A 171 -22.82 -10.67 -12.83
N GLU A 172 -22.33 -11.15 -11.68
CA GLU A 172 -21.58 -12.40 -11.60
C GLU A 172 -22.52 -13.59 -11.43
N LYS A 173 -22.32 -14.63 -12.23
CA LYS A 173 -23.14 -15.85 -12.25
C LYS A 173 -22.52 -17.01 -11.47
N HIS A 174 -21.21 -16.92 -11.18
CA HIS A 174 -20.41 -18.02 -10.61
C HIS A 174 -19.99 -17.75 -9.17
N VAL A 175 -20.76 -16.95 -8.43
CA VAL A 175 -20.46 -16.63 -7.01
C VAL A 175 -20.46 -17.91 -6.16
N HIS A 176 -21.46 -18.76 -6.35
CA HIS A 176 -21.59 -20.01 -5.59
C HIS A 176 -20.44 -20.99 -5.87
N GLU A 177 -20.08 -21.18 -7.13
CA GLU A 177 -18.98 -22.05 -7.54
C GLU A 177 -17.64 -21.50 -7.04
N TYR A 178 -17.43 -20.17 -7.10
CA TYR A 178 -16.26 -19.53 -6.54
C TYR A 178 -16.15 -19.77 -5.03
N VAL A 179 -17.23 -19.53 -4.29
CA VAL A 179 -17.25 -19.75 -2.85
C VAL A 179 -17.02 -21.21 -2.49
N SER A 180 -17.56 -22.14 -3.27
CA SER A 180 -17.33 -23.58 -3.05
C SER A 180 -15.86 -23.94 -3.21
N ALA A 181 -15.23 -23.54 -4.31
CA ALA A 181 -13.80 -23.76 -4.53
C ALA A 181 -12.92 -23.08 -3.47
N LEU A 182 -13.30 -21.86 -3.05
CA LEU A 182 -12.60 -21.13 -1.99
C LEU A 182 -12.70 -21.85 -0.64
N CYS A 183 -13.86 -22.39 -0.28
CA CYS A 183 -14.00 -23.18 0.95
C CYS A 183 -13.13 -24.43 0.93
N ASP A 184 -13.10 -25.15 -0.18
CA ASP A 184 -12.24 -26.33 -0.36
C ASP A 184 -10.75 -25.96 -0.23
N GLU A 185 -10.34 -24.83 -0.81
CA GLU A 185 -8.96 -24.30 -0.70
C GLU A 185 -8.61 -23.91 0.72
N ILE A 186 -9.52 -23.23 1.45
CA ILE A 186 -9.34 -22.87 2.85
C ILE A 186 -9.13 -24.12 3.71
N GLU A 187 -10.00 -25.12 3.57
CA GLU A 187 -9.93 -26.37 4.33
C GLU A 187 -8.64 -27.15 4.05
N ALA A 188 -8.18 -27.18 2.80
CA ALA A 188 -6.95 -27.84 2.40
C ALA A 188 -5.69 -27.08 2.88
N THR A 189 -5.75 -25.75 2.95
CA THR A 189 -4.58 -24.91 3.26
C THR A 189 -4.35 -24.73 4.76
N LYS A 190 -5.42 -24.62 5.55
CA LYS A 190 -5.33 -24.41 7.01
C LYS A 190 -4.40 -25.40 7.73
N PRO A 191 -4.40 -26.70 7.41
CA PRO A 191 -3.54 -27.66 8.11
C PRO A 191 -2.04 -27.56 7.76
N LEU A 192 -1.68 -26.79 6.70
CA LEU A 192 -0.28 -26.70 6.25
C LEU A 192 0.64 -25.96 7.21
N PHE A 193 0.09 -25.13 8.09
CA PHE A 193 0.85 -24.38 9.08
C PHE A 193 0.36 -24.68 10.49
N PRO A 194 1.29 -24.92 11.43
CA PRO A 194 0.92 -25.26 12.80
C PRO A 194 0.35 -24.08 13.59
N LYS A 195 0.68 -22.86 13.18
CA LYS A 195 0.27 -21.64 13.88
C LYS A 195 0.04 -20.47 12.93
N TYR A 196 -1.09 -19.80 13.12
CA TYR A 196 -1.42 -18.56 12.44
C TYR A 196 -1.32 -17.38 13.42
N ARG A 197 -0.87 -16.25 12.92
CA ARG A 197 -0.79 -14.98 13.63
C ARG A 197 -2.03 -14.12 13.41
N SER A 198 -2.58 -14.16 12.18
CA SER A 198 -3.77 -13.40 11.82
C SER A 198 -4.53 -14.08 10.67
N PHE A 199 -5.83 -13.79 10.61
CA PHE A 199 -6.69 -14.08 9.47
C PHE A 199 -7.21 -12.77 8.88
N TYR A 200 -7.16 -12.67 7.57
CA TYR A 200 -7.58 -11.47 6.85
C TYR A 200 -8.42 -11.83 5.64
N VAL A 201 -9.67 -11.39 5.62
CA VAL A 201 -10.59 -11.55 4.49
C VAL A 201 -10.73 -10.21 3.79
N GLY A 202 -10.23 -10.13 2.58
CA GLY A 202 -10.17 -8.88 1.82
C GLY A 202 -10.34 -9.10 0.31
N GLY A 203 -9.74 -8.22 -0.47
CA GLY A 203 -9.74 -8.26 -1.93
C GLY A 203 -10.65 -7.20 -2.55
N GLY A 204 -11.89 -7.53 -2.87
CA GLY A 204 -12.91 -6.59 -3.31
C GLY A 204 -13.69 -6.02 -2.12
N THR A 205 -14.88 -6.54 -1.90
CA THR A 205 -15.73 -6.20 -0.75
C THR A 205 -16.34 -7.50 -0.22
N PRO A 206 -15.69 -8.20 0.72
CA PRO A 206 -16.15 -9.51 1.20
C PRO A 206 -17.61 -9.54 1.63
N ILE A 207 -18.07 -8.51 2.32
CA ILE A 207 -19.46 -8.40 2.77
C ILE A 207 -20.47 -8.06 1.66
N SER A 208 -20.03 -7.95 0.41
CA SER A 208 -20.95 -7.88 -0.75
C SER A 208 -21.51 -9.24 -1.14
N LEU A 209 -20.92 -10.33 -0.64
CA LEU A 209 -21.48 -11.67 -0.83
C LEU A 209 -22.88 -11.76 -0.21
N PRO A 210 -23.79 -12.55 -0.84
CA PRO A 210 -25.02 -12.96 -0.16
C PRO A 210 -24.71 -13.59 1.20
N ILE A 211 -25.51 -13.28 2.20
CA ILE A 211 -25.25 -13.75 3.59
C ILE A 211 -24.99 -15.25 3.69
N PRO A 212 -25.73 -16.14 3.01
CA PRO A 212 -25.42 -17.57 3.06
C PRO A 212 -24.03 -17.92 2.53
N GLU A 213 -23.56 -17.22 1.48
CA GLU A 213 -22.23 -17.45 0.89
C GLU A 213 -21.12 -16.88 1.78
N LEU A 214 -21.34 -15.69 2.36
CA LEU A 214 -20.43 -15.11 3.35
C LEU A 214 -20.28 -16.05 4.55
N GLU A 215 -21.40 -16.57 5.07
CA GLU A 215 -21.40 -17.50 6.18
C GLU A 215 -20.63 -18.78 5.89
N ARG A 216 -20.73 -19.33 4.67
CA ARG A 216 -19.97 -20.51 4.23
C ARG A 216 -18.44 -20.24 4.33
N VAL A 217 -17.98 -19.10 3.81
CA VAL A 217 -16.56 -18.74 3.87
C VAL A 217 -16.10 -18.59 5.33
N LEU A 218 -16.88 -17.89 6.15
CA LEU A 218 -16.53 -17.68 7.56
C LEU A 218 -16.53 -19.01 8.33
N ASN A 219 -17.44 -19.95 8.03
CA ASN A 219 -17.46 -21.28 8.61
C ASN A 219 -16.23 -22.12 8.22
N ALA A 220 -15.80 -22.06 6.95
CA ALA A 220 -14.58 -22.73 6.48
C ALA A 220 -13.31 -22.19 7.18
N ILE A 221 -13.24 -20.87 7.43
CA ILE A 221 -12.17 -20.27 8.22
C ILE A 221 -12.27 -20.72 9.69
N GLY A 222 -13.47 -20.77 10.23
CA GLY A 222 -13.75 -21.06 11.61
C GLY A 222 -13.64 -19.83 12.52
N ARG A 223 -13.38 -20.07 13.81
CA ARG A 223 -13.27 -19.02 14.82
C ARG A 223 -11.85 -19.00 15.43
N PRO A 224 -10.88 -18.39 14.72
CA PRO A 224 -9.50 -18.35 15.21
C PRO A 224 -9.38 -17.47 16.47
N ASP A 225 -8.52 -17.89 17.40
CA ASP A 225 -8.18 -17.13 18.62
C ASP A 225 -6.96 -16.19 18.36
N VAL A 226 -7.05 -15.41 17.28
CA VAL A 226 -6.05 -14.43 16.86
C VAL A 226 -6.76 -13.25 16.19
N GLU A 227 -6.03 -12.21 15.79
CA GLU A 227 -6.61 -11.11 15.03
C GLU A 227 -7.31 -11.65 13.78
N TYR A 228 -8.59 -11.35 13.66
CA TYR A 228 -9.43 -11.76 12.54
C TYR A 228 -10.10 -10.54 11.92
N THR A 229 -9.58 -10.13 10.78
CA THR A 229 -10.03 -8.94 10.05
C THR A 229 -10.91 -9.31 8.86
N VAL A 230 -12.02 -8.59 8.68
CA VAL A 230 -12.85 -8.65 7.47
C VAL A 230 -13.02 -7.24 6.90
N GLU A 231 -12.69 -7.06 5.62
CA GLU A 231 -12.93 -5.80 4.92
C GLU A 231 -14.42 -5.57 4.69
N ALA A 232 -15.01 -4.72 5.52
CA ALA A 232 -16.37 -4.18 5.31
C ALA A 232 -16.28 -2.80 4.61
N GLY A 233 -15.34 -2.65 3.67
CA GLY A 233 -14.85 -1.39 3.12
C GLY A 233 -15.88 -0.51 2.38
N ARG A 234 -17.12 -1.01 2.19
CA ARG A 234 -18.22 -0.30 1.52
C ARG A 234 -19.37 -0.09 2.50
N PRO A 235 -19.58 1.15 2.99
CA PRO A 235 -20.70 1.48 3.91
C PRO A 235 -22.07 1.03 3.41
N ASP A 236 -22.31 1.08 2.11
CA ASP A 236 -23.54 0.62 1.48
C ASP A 236 -23.81 -0.91 1.63
N CYS A 237 -22.80 -1.71 1.97
CA CYS A 237 -22.93 -3.13 2.26
C CYS A 237 -23.03 -3.45 3.76
N ILE A 238 -22.77 -2.50 4.65
CA ILE A 238 -22.81 -2.71 6.10
C ILE A 238 -24.25 -2.70 6.58
N THR A 239 -24.73 -3.84 7.04
CA THR A 239 -26.05 -4.02 7.66
C THR A 239 -25.93 -4.59 9.05
N ASP A 240 -26.97 -4.47 9.87
CA ASP A 240 -27.02 -5.06 11.20
C ASP A 240 -26.85 -6.59 11.16
N GLU A 241 -27.50 -7.24 10.19
CA GLU A 241 -27.40 -8.68 9.95
C GLU A 241 -25.97 -9.14 9.62
N VAL A 242 -25.27 -8.40 8.73
CA VAL A 242 -23.85 -8.68 8.39
C VAL A 242 -22.97 -8.53 9.61
N LEU A 243 -23.11 -7.44 10.37
CA LEU A 243 -22.30 -7.20 11.58
C LEU A 243 -22.55 -8.26 12.65
N ALA A 244 -23.80 -8.67 12.84
CA ALA A 244 -24.16 -9.75 13.75
C ALA A 244 -23.48 -11.07 13.35
N LEU A 245 -23.53 -11.44 12.07
CA LEU A 245 -22.86 -12.62 11.54
C LEU A 245 -21.33 -12.55 11.75
N LEU A 246 -20.70 -11.44 11.40
CA LEU A 246 -19.24 -11.28 11.58
C LEU A 246 -18.87 -11.47 13.06
N LYS A 247 -19.64 -10.87 13.98
CA LYS A 247 -19.41 -11.00 15.43
C LYS A 247 -19.60 -12.42 15.93
N GLU A 248 -20.65 -13.10 15.48
CA GLU A 248 -20.90 -14.51 15.79
C GLU A 248 -19.74 -15.40 15.36
N LYS A 249 -19.18 -15.17 14.17
CA LYS A 249 -18.04 -15.95 13.63
C LYS A 249 -16.69 -15.57 14.21
N GLY A 250 -16.64 -14.64 15.18
CA GLY A 250 -15.42 -14.31 15.92
C GLY A 250 -14.53 -13.28 15.24
N VAL A 251 -15.04 -12.55 14.26
CA VAL A 251 -14.30 -11.42 13.66
C VAL A 251 -14.03 -10.38 14.75
N THR A 252 -12.77 -9.93 14.85
CA THR A 252 -12.32 -8.96 15.85
C THR A 252 -12.22 -7.55 15.29
N ARG A 253 -11.85 -7.44 14.01
CA ARG A 253 -11.61 -6.16 13.32
C ARG A 253 -12.36 -6.09 12.01
N ILE A 254 -12.85 -4.91 11.67
CA ILE A 254 -13.42 -4.62 10.35
C ILE A 254 -12.84 -3.32 9.79
N CYS A 255 -12.94 -3.16 8.46
CA CYS A 255 -12.58 -1.91 7.80
C CYS A 255 -13.86 -1.18 7.36
N VAL A 256 -14.03 0.07 7.79
CA VAL A 256 -15.08 0.98 7.28
C VAL A 256 -14.36 2.07 6.49
N ASN A 257 -14.28 1.93 5.15
CA ASN A 257 -13.39 2.73 4.32
C ASN A 257 -14.13 3.88 3.63
N PRO A 258 -14.07 5.12 4.16
CA PRO A 258 -14.70 6.27 3.53
C PRO A 258 -14.02 6.65 2.22
N GLN A 259 -12.70 6.63 2.17
CA GLN A 259 -11.80 7.19 1.17
C GLN A 259 -11.78 8.74 1.19
N THR A 260 -12.94 9.38 1.34
CA THR A 260 -13.17 10.80 1.55
C THR A 260 -14.52 10.99 2.25
N PHE A 261 -14.72 12.15 2.88
CA PHE A 261 -16.03 12.59 3.39
C PHE A 261 -16.67 13.69 2.52
N ASN A 262 -16.16 13.87 1.29
CA ASN A 262 -16.75 14.78 0.31
C ASN A 262 -17.74 14.01 -0.58
N ASP A 263 -19.03 14.31 -0.44
CA ASP A 263 -20.10 13.62 -1.17
C ASP A 263 -19.99 13.76 -2.69
N LYS A 264 -19.50 14.90 -3.19
CA LYS A 264 -19.26 15.10 -4.61
C LYS A 264 -18.17 14.15 -5.12
N THR A 265 -17.06 14.07 -4.41
CA THR A 265 -15.96 13.16 -4.74
C THR A 265 -16.40 11.71 -4.64
N LEU A 266 -17.16 11.33 -3.61
CA LEU A 266 -17.71 9.97 -3.48
C LEU A 266 -18.52 9.57 -4.73
N ALA A 267 -19.38 10.47 -5.23
CA ALA A 267 -20.15 10.22 -6.45
C ALA A 267 -19.24 10.08 -7.69
N GLU A 268 -18.23 10.95 -7.83
CA GLU A 268 -17.28 10.95 -8.95
C GLU A 268 -16.42 9.68 -9.01
N ILE A 269 -16.00 9.15 -7.84
CA ILE A 269 -15.23 7.90 -7.77
C ILE A 269 -16.12 6.64 -7.82
N GLY A 270 -17.42 6.79 -8.01
CA GLY A 270 -18.37 5.69 -8.20
C GLY A 270 -18.81 5.00 -6.90
N ARG A 271 -18.79 5.72 -5.78
CA ARG A 271 -19.34 5.26 -4.49
C ARG A 271 -20.76 5.78 -4.31
N LYS A 272 -21.69 4.89 -3.95
CA LYS A 272 -23.14 5.17 -3.87
C LYS A 272 -23.63 5.55 -2.47
N HIS A 273 -22.74 5.95 -1.57
CA HIS A 273 -23.04 6.34 -0.20
C HIS A 273 -22.54 7.77 0.05
N THR A 274 -23.04 8.39 1.10
CA THR A 274 -22.72 9.74 1.55
C THR A 274 -21.79 9.71 2.76
N ALA A 275 -21.21 10.87 3.11
CA ALA A 275 -20.46 11.07 4.36
C ALA A 275 -21.32 10.71 5.59
N LYS A 276 -22.62 11.04 5.56
CA LYS A 276 -23.55 10.67 6.63
C LYS A 276 -23.68 9.15 6.76
N ASP A 277 -23.78 8.43 5.65
CA ASP A 277 -23.87 6.96 5.69
C ASP A 277 -22.62 6.35 6.33
N ILE A 278 -21.43 6.90 6.03
CA ILE A 278 -20.16 6.45 6.63
C ILE A 278 -20.22 6.61 8.15
N ILE A 279 -20.63 7.78 8.66
CA ILE A 279 -20.73 8.08 10.08
C ILE A 279 -21.76 7.13 10.77
N ASP A 280 -22.93 6.96 10.16
CA ASP A 280 -23.98 6.10 10.69
C ASP A 280 -23.52 4.62 10.75
N LYS A 281 -22.81 4.14 9.71
CA LYS A 281 -22.30 2.76 9.65
C LYS A 281 -21.13 2.53 10.60
N PHE A 282 -20.27 3.54 10.78
CA PHE A 282 -19.22 3.51 11.80
C PHE A 282 -19.81 3.38 13.20
N ALA A 283 -20.80 4.22 13.53
CA ALA A 283 -21.50 4.18 14.83
C ALA A 283 -22.22 2.83 15.05
N LEU A 284 -22.80 2.24 14.01
CA LEU A 284 -23.41 0.92 14.07
C LEU A 284 -22.35 -0.15 14.37
N ALA A 285 -21.22 -0.15 13.64
CA ALA A 285 -20.14 -1.11 13.84
C ALA A 285 -19.54 -1.04 15.26
N ARG A 286 -19.40 0.17 15.82
CA ARG A 286 -18.93 0.36 17.20
C ARG A 286 -19.84 -0.31 18.24
N LYS A 287 -21.14 -0.37 18.03
CA LYS A 287 -22.07 -1.06 18.94
C LYS A 287 -21.80 -2.55 19.05
N TYR A 288 -21.24 -3.16 17.99
CA TYR A 288 -20.83 -4.57 18.00
C TYR A 288 -19.46 -4.81 18.66
N GLY A 289 -18.72 -3.75 19.01
CA GLY A 289 -17.41 -3.86 19.67
C GLY A 289 -16.33 -4.43 18.76
N PHE A 290 -16.33 -4.04 17.50
CA PHE A 290 -15.20 -4.28 16.58
C PHE A 290 -14.12 -3.23 16.76
N ASP A 291 -12.87 -3.64 16.60
CA ASP A 291 -11.82 -2.71 16.21
C ASP A 291 -12.09 -2.23 14.79
N ILE A 292 -12.04 -0.92 14.54
CA ILE A 292 -12.37 -0.35 13.23
C ILE A 292 -11.15 0.34 12.62
N ASN A 293 -10.79 -0.13 11.43
CA ASN A 293 -9.87 0.59 10.54
C ASN A 293 -10.66 1.47 9.57
N MET A 294 -10.16 2.68 9.32
CA MET A 294 -10.66 3.55 8.25
C MET A 294 -9.55 3.84 7.25
N ASP A 295 -9.89 3.89 5.95
CA ASP A 295 -8.95 4.28 4.90
C ASP A 295 -9.39 5.59 4.24
N LEU A 296 -8.42 6.50 4.07
CA LEU A 296 -8.56 7.73 3.29
C LEU A 296 -7.60 7.71 2.10
N ILE A 297 -7.95 8.41 1.03
CA ILE A 297 -7.09 8.61 -0.13
C ILE A 297 -6.79 10.09 -0.29
N ALA A 298 -5.51 10.47 -0.16
CA ALA A 298 -5.04 11.81 -0.47
C ALA A 298 -4.84 11.98 -1.98
N GLY A 299 -5.28 13.11 -2.53
CA GLY A 299 -5.11 13.46 -3.94
C GLY A 299 -6.17 12.86 -4.86
N LEU A 300 -7.38 12.61 -4.37
CA LEU A 300 -8.52 12.25 -5.23
C LEU A 300 -8.80 13.38 -6.23
N THR A 301 -9.15 13.01 -7.45
CA THR A 301 -9.39 13.97 -8.53
C THR A 301 -10.49 14.95 -8.13
N GLY A 302 -10.21 16.24 -8.26
CA GLY A 302 -11.15 17.32 -7.93
C GLY A 302 -11.16 17.75 -6.46
N GLU A 303 -10.36 17.11 -5.60
CA GLU A 303 -10.17 17.54 -4.21
C GLU A 303 -9.00 18.51 -4.05
N THR A 304 -9.20 19.49 -3.18
CA THR A 304 -8.16 20.40 -2.69
C THR A 304 -7.50 19.83 -1.43
N PHE A 305 -6.46 20.49 -0.96
CA PHE A 305 -5.85 20.15 0.34
C PHE A 305 -6.85 20.33 1.50
N GLU A 306 -7.71 21.34 1.43
CA GLU A 306 -8.75 21.62 2.42
C GLU A 306 -9.81 20.53 2.45
N ASP A 307 -10.21 19.98 1.31
CA ASP A 307 -11.15 18.86 1.22
C ASP A 307 -10.57 17.59 1.87
N PHE A 308 -9.31 17.30 1.59
CA PHE A 308 -8.62 16.19 2.24
C PHE A 308 -8.45 16.40 3.75
N ARG A 309 -8.09 17.62 4.16
CA ARG A 309 -7.96 17.97 5.58
C ARG A 309 -9.29 17.82 6.30
N TYR A 310 -10.39 18.29 5.71
CA TYR A 310 -11.74 18.07 6.25
C TYR A 310 -12.03 16.57 6.44
N SER A 311 -11.69 15.75 5.45
CA SER A 311 -11.87 14.30 5.54
C SER A 311 -11.02 13.67 6.64
N MET A 312 -9.79 14.14 6.82
CA MET A 312 -8.89 13.70 7.88
C MET A 312 -9.43 14.08 9.27
N ASP A 313 -9.83 15.34 9.45
CA ASP A 313 -10.35 15.84 10.72
C ASP A 313 -11.63 15.09 11.11
N THR A 314 -12.54 14.87 10.14
CA THR A 314 -13.77 14.08 10.37
C THR A 314 -13.46 12.63 10.75
N ALA A 315 -12.48 11.99 10.10
CA ALA A 315 -12.09 10.63 10.46
C ALA A 315 -11.48 10.57 11.87
N LEU A 316 -10.68 11.56 12.25
CA LEU A 316 -10.11 11.64 13.61
C LEU A 316 -11.17 11.88 14.69
N GLU A 317 -12.19 12.68 14.40
CA GLU A 317 -13.33 12.90 15.32
C GLU A 317 -14.14 11.62 15.58
N LEU A 318 -14.19 10.72 14.62
CA LEU A 318 -14.83 9.40 14.80
C LEU A 318 -14.02 8.45 15.68
N ASP A 319 -12.74 8.75 15.92
CA ASP A 319 -11.82 7.99 16.77
C ASP A 319 -11.74 6.49 16.38
N PRO A 320 -11.33 6.16 15.14
CA PRO A 320 -11.12 4.77 14.74
C PRO A 320 -9.90 4.18 15.46
N ASP A 321 -9.85 2.86 15.64
CA ASP A 321 -8.70 2.18 16.24
C ASP A 321 -7.47 2.23 15.33
N ASN A 322 -7.68 2.39 14.02
CA ASN A 322 -6.63 2.58 13.04
C ASN A 322 -7.12 3.47 11.90
N LEU A 323 -6.26 4.36 11.44
CA LEU A 323 -6.49 5.20 10.26
C LEU A 323 -5.33 5.01 9.28
N THR A 324 -5.66 4.60 8.05
CA THR A 324 -4.71 4.45 6.96
C THR A 324 -4.93 5.55 5.93
N VAL A 325 -3.86 6.25 5.55
CA VAL A 325 -3.89 7.23 4.48
C VAL A 325 -3.09 6.70 3.30
N HIS A 326 -3.76 6.57 2.16
CA HIS A 326 -3.15 6.22 0.88
C HIS A 326 -2.97 7.47 0.03
N THR A 327 -1.88 7.57 -0.71
CA THR A 327 -1.76 8.55 -1.80
C THR A 327 -2.34 7.94 -3.07
N LEU A 328 -3.19 8.69 -3.79
CA LEU A 328 -3.73 8.25 -5.07
C LEU A 328 -2.61 7.91 -6.04
N SER A 329 -2.68 6.74 -6.63
CA SER A 329 -1.75 6.28 -7.66
C SER A 329 -2.53 5.79 -8.87
N LEU A 330 -2.22 6.30 -10.05
CA LEU A 330 -2.79 5.82 -11.32
C LEU A 330 -2.19 4.48 -11.70
N LYS A 331 -2.88 3.40 -11.37
CA LYS A 331 -2.44 2.04 -11.68
C LYS A 331 -3.15 1.49 -12.92
N LYS A 332 -2.43 0.68 -13.70
CA LYS A 332 -2.98 -0.07 -14.84
C LYS A 332 -4.20 -0.87 -14.38
N GLY A 333 -5.27 -0.82 -15.16
CA GLY A 333 -6.54 -1.50 -14.87
C GLY A 333 -7.52 -0.67 -14.04
N SER A 334 -7.17 0.54 -13.57
CA SER A 334 -8.17 1.45 -13.01
C SER A 334 -8.84 2.27 -14.11
N VAL A 335 -10.14 2.54 -13.96
CA VAL A 335 -10.91 3.41 -14.89
C VAL A 335 -10.29 4.81 -14.95
N LEU A 336 -9.75 5.29 -13.84
CA LEU A 336 -9.12 6.59 -13.76
C LEU A 336 -7.86 6.67 -14.64
N LYS A 337 -7.04 5.60 -14.68
CA LYS A 337 -5.86 5.53 -15.56
C LYS A 337 -6.23 5.48 -17.05
N GLU A 338 -7.35 4.83 -17.38
CA GLU A 338 -7.84 4.79 -18.76
C GLU A 338 -8.34 6.16 -19.26
N LYS A 339 -8.81 7.02 -18.34
CA LYS A 339 -9.31 8.36 -18.65
C LYS A 339 -8.25 9.46 -18.59
N CYS A 340 -7.20 9.25 -17.81
CA CYS A 340 -6.18 10.27 -17.55
C CYS A 340 -4.78 9.63 -17.59
N ASP A 341 -3.89 10.15 -18.44
CA ASP A 341 -2.49 9.69 -18.46
C ASP A 341 -1.65 10.25 -17.29
N ARG A 342 -2.06 11.37 -16.70
CA ARG A 342 -1.43 12.01 -15.54
C ARG A 342 -2.49 12.43 -14.53
N LEU A 343 -2.14 12.41 -13.24
CA LEU A 343 -2.90 13.11 -12.21
C LEU A 343 -2.77 14.62 -12.42
N PRO A 344 -3.85 15.40 -12.16
CA PRO A 344 -3.80 16.84 -12.22
C PRO A 344 -2.81 17.44 -11.25
#